data_599aafc5bd7348d68dbfe70f614e7ebc
#
_entry.id   599aafc5bd7348d68dbfe70f614e7ebc
#
_cell.length_a   1.000
_cell.length_b   1.000
_cell.length_c   1.000
_cell.angle_alpha   90.00
_cell.angle_beta   90.00
_cell.angle_gamma   90.00
#
_symmetry.space_group_name_H-M   'P 1'
#
loop_
_entity.id
_entity.type
_entity.pdbx_description
1 polymer ?
#
loop_
_entity_poly.entity_id
_entity_poly.type
_entity_poly.pdbx_seq_one_letter_code
_entity_poly.pdbx_strand_id
1 'polypeptide(L)'
;MPTEIQTYSPTVLTIAGFDPSGGAGIIADIRTFVHFGCRPTAAITSLTFQNSQGVFGAIHETAESLRAQILPIVQEFEIAAVKIGMLPTVELAKEVVRLIREGHLPSPVIDPVRQSTSGSQLMDDDAFEILVTNLLPLARLVTPNIPEAERLAGINIDDENDIRQAAARIRELGARAVLIKGGHLDQESGVGSRESGVGSRESERSSSPTVREGFVQAIDVLDDQGQAEIFRGEWIDGPPVRGTGCMLSSAIAAGLARKMPLSEAVAAAKQFVADQIQISNQDSEFQIPNFRFKTEN
;
A
#
# COMPACT_ATOMS: atom_id res chain seq x y z
N MET A 1 -22.89 39.92 -3.13
CA MET A 1 -22.90 38.51 -3.50
C MET A 1 -21.63 37.94 -2.94
N PRO A 2 -21.61 36.99 -1.98
CA PRO A 2 -20.41 36.33 -1.59
C PRO A 2 -19.98 35.44 -2.79
N THR A 3 -18.79 35.66 -3.31
CA THR A 3 -18.13 34.80 -4.28
C THR A 3 -17.99 33.43 -3.62
N GLU A 4 -18.72 32.43 -4.09
CA GLU A 4 -18.46 31.03 -3.75
C GLU A 4 -16.99 30.77 -4.08
N ILE A 5 -16.20 30.51 -3.05
CA ILE A 5 -14.85 30.01 -3.19
C ILE A 5 -15.01 28.60 -3.78
N GLN A 6 -14.80 28.49 -5.07
CA GLN A 6 -14.77 27.23 -5.79
C GLN A 6 -13.58 26.43 -5.22
N THR A 7 -13.88 25.57 -4.24
CA THR A 7 -12.87 24.68 -3.64
C THR A 7 -12.54 23.63 -4.68
N TYR A 8 -11.47 23.83 -5.44
CA TYR A 8 -10.95 22.83 -6.36
C TYR A 8 -10.53 21.60 -5.57
N SER A 9 -11.01 20.43 -5.98
CA SER A 9 -10.55 19.16 -5.44
C SER A 9 -9.03 19.02 -5.68
N PRO A 10 -8.22 18.66 -4.66
CA PRO A 10 -6.78 18.52 -4.85
C PRO A 10 -6.48 17.46 -5.89
N THR A 11 -5.49 17.71 -6.74
CA THR A 11 -5.07 16.75 -7.78
C THR A 11 -4.05 15.79 -7.21
N VAL A 12 -4.28 14.48 -7.39
CA VAL A 12 -3.37 13.42 -6.97
C VAL A 12 -2.93 12.62 -8.19
N LEU A 13 -1.62 12.39 -8.30
CA LEU A 13 -1.04 11.59 -9.37
C LEU A 13 -0.69 10.20 -8.87
N THR A 14 -1.10 9.15 -9.58
CA THR A 14 -0.53 7.81 -9.42
C THR A 14 0.45 7.50 -10.55
N ILE A 15 1.58 6.88 -10.19
CA ILE A 15 2.58 6.32 -11.10
C ILE A 15 2.65 4.83 -10.80
N ALA A 16 2.06 3.99 -11.65
CA ALA A 16 1.91 2.55 -11.37
C ALA A 16 1.64 1.73 -12.64
N GLY A 17 1.56 0.42 -12.47
CA GLY A 17 1.12 -0.50 -13.53
C GLY A 17 -0.39 -0.43 -13.75
N PHE A 18 -0.80 -0.70 -14.98
CA PHE A 18 -2.21 -0.81 -15.37
C PHE A 18 -2.67 -2.26 -15.23
N ASP A 19 -3.64 -2.51 -14.37
CA ASP A 19 -4.35 -3.78 -14.22
C ASP A 19 -5.66 -3.73 -15.01
N PRO A 20 -5.78 -4.44 -16.16
CA PRO A 20 -6.99 -4.39 -16.98
C PRO A 20 -8.21 -5.01 -16.29
N SER A 21 -8.02 -5.85 -15.27
CA SER A 21 -9.13 -6.41 -14.48
C SER A 21 -9.69 -5.44 -13.44
N GLY A 22 -9.03 -4.31 -13.20
CA GLY A 22 -9.47 -3.26 -12.28
C GLY A 22 -9.29 -3.57 -10.79
N GLY A 23 -8.68 -4.72 -10.45
CA GLY A 23 -8.51 -5.14 -9.06
C GLY A 23 -7.34 -4.46 -8.34
N ALA A 24 -6.36 -3.92 -9.07
CA ALA A 24 -5.16 -3.30 -8.52
C ALA A 24 -4.65 -2.15 -9.41
N GLY A 25 -3.44 -1.65 -9.14
CA GLY A 25 -2.74 -0.66 -9.95
C GLY A 25 -3.52 0.62 -10.15
N ILE A 26 -3.31 1.26 -11.30
CA ILE A 26 -3.88 2.60 -11.61
C ILE A 26 -5.39 2.65 -11.45
N ILE A 27 -6.13 1.60 -11.84
CA ILE A 27 -7.60 1.61 -11.75
C ILE A 27 -8.05 1.65 -10.28
N ALA A 28 -7.43 0.85 -9.41
CA ALA A 28 -7.72 0.87 -7.98
C ALA A 28 -7.35 2.23 -7.36
N ASP A 29 -6.21 2.80 -7.76
CA ASP A 29 -5.73 4.10 -7.29
C ASP A 29 -6.71 5.23 -7.67
N ILE A 30 -7.13 5.30 -8.95
CA ILE A 30 -8.09 6.30 -9.44
C ILE A 30 -9.42 6.21 -8.67
N ARG A 31 -9.95 4.99 -8.50
CA ARG A 31 -11.21 4.78 -7.75
C ARG A 31 -11.09 5.27 -6.31
N THR A 32 -9.94 5.01 -5.69
CA THR A 32 -9.66 5.46 -4.33
C THR A 32 -9.56 6.99 -4.25
N PHE A 33 -8.86 7.64 -5.18
CA PHE A 33 -8.75 9.10 -5.21
C PHE A 33 -10.12 9.78 -5.38
N VAL A 34 -10.96 9.24 -6.27
CA VAL A 34 -12.34 9.74 -6.47
C VAL A 34 -13.17 9.56 -5.20
N HIS A 35 -13.07 8.40 -4.51
CA HIS A 35 -13.76 8.16 -3.25
C HIS A 35 -13.39 9.21 -2.18
N PHE A 36 -12.12 9.60 -2.11
CA PHE A 36 -11.64 10.64 -1.19
C PHE A 36 -11.87 12.08 -1.68
N GLY A 37 -12.59 12.28 -2.79
CA GLY A 37 -12.93 13.59 -3.33
C GLY A 37 -11.74 14.34 -3.94
N CYS A 38 -10.73 13.61 -4.43
CA CYS A 38 -9.60 14.17 -5.16
C CYS A 38 -9.79 14.06 -6.67
N ARG A 39 -9.14 14.95 -7.42
CA ARG A 39 -9.00 14.81 -8.88
C ARG A 39 -7.92 13.77 -9.16
N PRO A 40 -8.25 12.65 -9.83
CA PRO A 40 -7.26 11.64 -10.15
C PRO A 40 -6.52 11.98 -11.44
N THR A 41 -5.21 11.79 -11.45
CA THR A 41 -4.37 11.73 -12.64
C THR A 41 -3.47 10.50 -12.57
N ALA A 42 -2.98 10.01 -13.72
CA ALA A 42 -2.23 8.78 -13.75
C ALA A 42 -1.14 8.79 -14.82
N ALA A 43 -0.01 8.13 -14.51
CA ALA A 43 1.04 7.78 -15.46
C ALA A 43 1.33 6.29 -15.38
N ILE A 44 1.28 5.60 -16.51
CA ILE A 44 1.43 4.16 -16.63
C ILE A 44 2.91 3.80 -16.69
N THR A 45 3.34 2.83 -15.86
CA THR A 45 4.68 2.24 -15.91
C THR A 45 4.71 0.92 -16.67
N SER A 46 3.57 0.22 -16.73
CA SER A 46 3.44 -1.09 -17.36
C SER A 46 2.00 -1.38 -17.74
N LEU A 47 1.82 -1.99 -18.88
CA LEU A 47 0.57 -2.66 -19.26
C LEU A 47 0.70 -4.13 -18.85
N THR A 48 -0.03 -4.56 -17.84
CA THR A 48 0.03 -5.95 -17.38
C THR A 48 -1.05 -6.79 -18.07
N PHE A 49 -0.74 -8.07 -18.28
CA PHE A 49 -1.66 -9.09 -18.76
C PHE A 49 -2.07 -9.91 -17.55
N GLN A 50 -3.15 -9.52 -16.87
CA GLN A 50 -3.56 -10.14 -15.62
C GLN A 50 -5.08 -10.17 -15.43
N ASN A 51 -5.52 -11.08 -14.58
CA ASN A 51 -6.89 -11.21 -14.12
C ASN A 51 -6.91 -11.63 -12.63
N SER A 52 -8.06 -12.11 -12.13
CA SER A 52 -8.19 -12.59 -10.74
C SER A 52 -7.32 -13.81 -10.41
N GLN A 53 -6.86 -14.56 -11.41
CA GLN A 53 -6.06 -15.78 -11.20
C GLN A 53 -4.55 -15.48 -11.15
N GLY A 54 -4.06 -14.40 -11.80
CA GLY A 54 -2.64 -14.09 -11.78
C GLY A 54 -2.19 -13.08 -12.82
N VAL A 55 -0.86 -12.88 -12.86
CA VAL A 55 -0.16 -12.05 -13.84
C VAL A 55 0.50 -12.97 -14.86
N PHE A 56 0.17 -12.83 -16.13
CA PHE A 56 0.63 -13.68 -17.24
C PHE A 56 1.73 -13.02 -18.07
N GLY A 57 1.97 -11.72 -17.87
CA GLY A 57 2.99 -10.95 -18.55
C GLY A 57 2.78 -9.45 -18.38
N ALA A 58 3.74 -8.67 -18.89
CA ALA A 58 3.66 -7.23 -18.91
C ALA A 58 4.47 -6.65 -20.08
N ILE A 59 4.07 -5.47 -20.54
CA ILE A 59 4.88 -4.59 -21.37
C ILE A 59 5.20 -3.36 -20.51
N HIS A 60 6.49 -3.07 -20.36
CA HIS A 60 6.94 -1.93 -19.57
C HIS A 60 7.11 -0.70 -20.46
N GLU A 61 6.72 0.45 -19.93
CA GLU A 61 6.98 1.74 -20.56
C GLU A 61 8.47 2.11 -20.50
N THR A 62 8.89 3.05 -21.34
CA THR A 62 10.23 3.62 -21.26
C THR A 62 10.26 4.82 -20.33
N ALA A 63 11.45 5.23 -19.89
CA ALA A 63 11.65 6.45 -19.10
C ALA A 63 11.14 7.69 -19.84
N GLU A 64 11.37 7.77 -21.17
CA GLU A 64 10.91 8.86 -22.03
C GLU A 64 9.38 8.89 -22.13
N SER A 65 8.75 7.70 -22.28
CA SER A 65 7.29 7.60 -22.31
C SER A 65 6.68 8.03 -20.97
N LEU A 66 7.26 7.59 -19.85
CA LEU A 66 6.80 8.00 -18.52
C LEU A 66 6.90 9.54 -18.33
N ARG A 67 8.03 10.13 -18.71
CA ARG A 67 8.21 11.58 -18.65
C ARG A 67 7.20 12.31 -19.53
N ALA A 68 6.97 11.83 -20.74
CA ALA A 68 6.02 12.41 -21.68
C ALA A 68 4.56 12.33 -21.19
N GLN A 69 4.21 11.33 -20.36
CA GLN A 69 2.92 11.26 -19.69
C GLN A 69 2.79 12.27 -18.55
N ILE A 70 3.87 12.50 -17.77
CA ILE A 70 3.83 13.29 -16.54
C ILE A 70 3.92 14.80 -16.82
N LEU A 71 4.81 15.23 -17.72
CA LEU A 71 5.07 16.67 -17.93
C LEU A 71 3.82 17.47 -18.31
N PRO A 72 2.93 17.03 -19.22
CA PRO A 72 1.69 17.76 -19.51
C PRO A 72 0.77 17.88 -18.30
N ILE A 73 0.73 16.85 -17.44
CA ILE A 73 -0.12 16.84 -16.24
C ILE A 73 0.37 17.91 -15.25
N VAL A 74 1.68 17.94 -14.96
CA VAL A 74 2.26 18.91 -14.00
C VAL A 74 2.32 20.33 -14.54
N GLN A 75 2.21 20.52 -15.87
CA GLN A 75 2.04 21.84 -16.49
C GLN A 75 0.63 22.39 -16.34
N GLU A 76 -0.37 21.53 -16.30
CA GLU A 76 -1.78 21.91 -16.21
C GLU A 76 -2.27 21.95 -14.75
N PHE A 77 -1.79 21.04 -13.89
CA PHE A 77 -2.28 20.87 -12.53
C PHE A 77 -1.18 20.99 -11.49
N GLU A 78 -1.48 21.68 -10.39
CA GLU A 78 -0.68 21.58 -9.17
C GLU A 78 -0.94 20.21 -8.52
N ILE A 79 0.09 19.36 -8.45
CA ILE A 79 0.00 18.03 -7.87
C ILE A 79 0.16 18.11 -6.35
N ALA A 80 -0.94 17.90 -5.63
CA ALA A 80 -0.98 17.97 -4.17
C ALA A 80 -0.33 16.75 -3.49
N ALA A 81 -0.41 15.56 -4.12
CA ALA A 81 0.27 14.36 -3.66
C ALA A 81 0.54 13.40 -4.81
N VAL A 82 1.55 12.55 -4.64
CA VAL A 82 1.91 11.48 -5.58
C VAL A 82 1.89 10.14 -4.85
N LYS A 83 1.26 9.14 -5.45
CA LYS A 83 1.40 7.74 -5.06
C LYS A 83 2.23 7.01 -6.11
N ILE A 84 3.25 6.28 -5.67
CA ILE A 84 4.07 5.42 -6.52
C ILE A 84 3.77 3.97 -6.15
N GLY A 85 3.42 3.16 -7.17
CA GLY A 85 3.28 1.71 -7.05
C GLY A 85 4.36 0.97 -7.82
N MET A 86 3.96 0.11 -8.77
CA MET A 86 4.87 -0.72 -9.56
C MET A 86 5.86 0.12 -10.37
N LEU A 87 7.17 -0.07 -10.13
CA LEU A 87 8.29 0.45 -10.91
C LEU A 87 9.18 -0.72 -11.35
N PRO A 88 8.89 -1.36 -12.48
CA PRO A 88 9.52 -2.63 -12.84
C PRO A 88 11.00 -2.51 -13.16
N THR A 89 11.47 -1.42 -13.76
CA THR A 89 12.83 -1.30 -14.31
C THR A 89 13.63 -0.16 -13.67
N VAL A 90 14.95 -0.28 -13.76
CA VAL A 90 15.91 0.73 -13.29
C VAL A 90 15.66 2.10 -13.93
N GLU A 91 15.37 2.12 -15.24
CA GLU A 91 15.17 3.34 -16.02
C GLU A 91 13.94 4.11 -15.52
N LEU A 92 12.82 3.41 -15.27
CA LEU A 92 11.61 4.01 -14.73
C LEU A 92 11.84 4.54 -13.31
N ALA A 93 12.50 3.76 -12.44
CA ALA A 93 12.81 4.19 -11.08
C ALA A 93 13.72 5.44 -11.07
N LYS A 94 14.76 5.47 -11.92
CA LYS A 94 15.63 6.65 -12.08
C LYS A 94 14.89 7.87 -12.62
N GLU A 95 13.95 7.66 -13.54
CA GLU A 95 13.17 8.77 -14.11
C GLU A 95 12.25 9.40 -13.06
N VAL A 96 11.58 8.59 -12.24
CA VAL A 96 10.77 9.11 -11.12
C VAL A 96 11.64 9.91 -10.14
N VAL A 97 12.82 9.38 -9.77
CA VAL A 97 13.78 10.12 -8.92
C VAL A 97 14.17 11.47 -9.55
N ARG A 98 14.40 11.49 -10.85
CA ARG A 98 14.76 12.72 -11.59
C ARG A 98 13.62 13.73 -11.54
N LEU A 99 12.38 13.31 -11.85
CA LEU A 99 11.19 14.19 -11.82
C LEU A 99 10.94 14.82 -10.44
N ILE A 100 11.19 14.05 -9.36
CA ILE A 100 11.07 14.58 -7.99
C ILE A 100 12.18 15.60 -7.71
N ARG A 101 13.43 15.29 -8.07
CA ARG A 101 14.58 16.19 -7.85
C ARG A 101 14.52 17.46 -8.68
N GLU A 102 13.93 17.41 -9.85
CA GLU A 102 13.67 18.59 -10.71
C GLU A 102 12.53 19.46 -10.17
N GLY A 103 11.83 19.02 -9.11
CA GLY A 103 10.72 19.75 -8.50
C GLY A 103 9.38 19.63 -9.24
N HIS A 104 9.28 18.72 -10.20
CA HIS A 104 8.02 18.45 -10.89
C HIS A 104 7.01 17.69 -10.04
N LEU A 105 7.47 16.88 -9.07
CA LEU A 105 6.63 16.04 -8.22
C LEU A 105 6.95 16.28 -6.74
N PRO A 106 5.94 16.33 -5.85
CA PRO A 106 6.14 16.37 -4.41
C PRO A 106 6.67 15.03 -3.88
N SER A 107 7.14 15.02 -2.62
CA SER A 107 7.56 13.80 -1.91
C SER A 107 6.45 12.75 -1.90
N PRO A 108 6.67 11.54 -2.47
CA PRO A 108 5.62 10.58 -2.73
C PRO A 108 5.25 9.69 -1.52
N VAL A 109 4.06 9.11 -1.58
CA VAL A 109 3.71 7.87 -0.88
C VAL A 109 4.12 6.71 -1.78
N ILE A 110 4.98 5.82 -1.29
CA ILE A 110 5.53 4.69 -2.05
C ILE A 110 4.95 3.38 -1.50
N ASP A 111 4.27 2.63 -2.36
CA ASP A 111 3.94 1.22 -2.12
C ASP A 111 5.02 0.38 -2.82
N PRO A 112 5.97 -0.24 -2.08
CA PRO A 112 7.18 -0.84 -2.67
C PRO A 112 6.87 -2.23 -3.23
N VAL A 113 5.87 -2.31 -4.11
CA VAL A 113 5.32 -3.55 -4.66
C VAL A 113 6.40 -4.28 -5.46
N ARG A 114 6.90 -5.38 -4.90
CA ARG A 114 7.89 -6.24 -5.56
C ARG A 114 7.26 -7.46 -6.19
N GLN A 115 6.22 -7.99 -5.56
CA GLN A 115 5.49 -9.17 -6.04
C GLN A 115 4.00 -8.92 -6.06
N SER A 116 3.29 -9.54 -7.01
CA SER A 116 1.84 -9.57 -7.03
C SER A 116 1.31 -10.46 -5.90
N THR A 117 0.04 -10.33 -5.56
CA THR A 117 -0.66 -11.25 -4.63
C THR A 117 -0.55 -12.71 -5.09
N SER A 118 -0.40 -12.97 -6.38
CA SER A 118 -0.18 -14.30 -6.95
C SER A 118 1.28 -14.76 -6.98
N GLY A 119 2.23 -13.98 -6.40
CA GLY A 119 3.64 -14.32 -6.31
C GLY A 119 4.50 -13.96 -7.54
N SER A 120 3.93 -13.38 -8.59
CA SER A 120 4.70 -12.96 -9.77
C SER A 120 5.59 -11.77 -9.44
N GLN A 121 6.86 -11.80 -9.87
CA GLN A 121 7.78 -10.68 -9.72
C GLN A 121 7.32 -9.48 -10.57
N LEU A 122 7.27 -8.30 -9.96
CA LEU A 122 6.79 -7.04 -10.55
C LEU A 122 7.89 -5.97 -10.63
N MET A 123 9.04 -6.20 -10.02
CA MET A 123 10.17 -5.27 -9.96
C MET A 123 11.47 -6.06 -10.03
N ASP A 124 12.39 -5.64 -10.90
CA ASP A 124 13.73 -6.21 -10.98
C ASP A 124 14.55 -5.88 -9.73
N ASP A 125 15.53 -6.74 -9.40
CA ASP A 125 16.39 -6.53 -8.21
C ASP A 125 17.20 -5.23 -8.31
N ASP A 126 17.72 -4.88 -9.48
CA ASP A 126 18.44 -3.62 -9.71
C ASP A 126 17.50 -2.41 -9.56
N ALA A 127 16.22 -2.51 -9.99
CA ALA A 127 15.22 -1.47 -9.78
C ALA A 127 14.89 -1.30 -8.30
N PHE A 128 14.86 -2.41 -7.54
CA PHE A 128 14.70 -2.38 -6.09
C PHE A 128 15.89 -1.67 -5.40
N GLU A 129 17.13 -1.89 -5.86
CA GLU A 129 18.29 -1.16 -5.35
C GLU A 129 18.16 0.36 -5.57
N ILE A 130 17.68 0.81 -6.75
CA ILE A 130 17.42 2.22 -7.01
C ILE A 130 16.27 2.75 -6.12
N LEU A 131 15.23 1.95 -5.89
CA LEU A 131 14.17 2.32 -4.95
C LEU A 131 14.75 2.58 -3.57
N VAL A 132 15.56 1.66 -3.04
CA VAL A 132 16.14 1.77 -1.69
C VAL A 132 17.11 2.95 -1.60
N THR A 133 18.05 3.07 -2.54
CA THR A 133 19.16 4.02 -2.42
C THR A 133 18.81 5.44 -2.87
N ASN A 134 17.89 5.60 -3.81
CA ASN A 134 17.61 6.87 -4.46
C ASN A 134 16.19 7.40 -4.26
N LEU A 135 15.19 6.52 -4.16
CA LEU A 135 13.79 6.93 -4.09
C LEU A 135 13.27 7.02 -2.65
N LEU A 136 13.63 6.06 -1.77
CA LEU A 136 13.22 6.10 -0.35
C LEU A 136 13.64 7.40 0.34
N PRO A 137 14.86 7.96 0.13
CA PRO A 137 15.25 9.25 0.74
C PRO A 137 14.38 10.45 0.30
N LEU A 138 13.59 10.30 -0.76
CA LEU A 138 12.68 11.33 -1.24
C LEU A 138 11.23 11.10 -0.79
N ALA A 139 10.94 9.94 -0.16
CA ALA A 139 9.59 9.54 0.20
C ALA A 139 9.05 10.31 1.41
N ARG A 140 7.79 10.75 1.32
CA ARG A 140 7.01 11.20 2.48
C ARG A 140 6.63 10.00 3.35
N LEU A 141 6.27 8.87 2.72
CA LEU A 141 5.87 7.64 3.38
C LEU A 141 6.19 6.45 2.50
N VAL A 142 6.66 5.35 3.09
CA VAL A 142 6.70 4.04 2.44
C VAL A 142 5.79 3.07 3.17
N THR A 143 5.07 2.19 2.42
CA THR A 143 4.04 1.32 2.98
C THR A 143 4.30 -0.17 2.71
N PRO A 144 5.41 -0.77 3.19
CA PRO A 144 5.73 -2.17 2.95
C PRO A 144 4.78 -3.11 3.71
N ASN A 145 4.51 -4.29 3.14
CA ASN A 145 4.01 -5.45 3.88
C ASN A 145 5.17 -6.14 4.63
N ILE A 146 4.88 -7.19 5.42
CA ILE A 146 5.90 -7.90 6.21
C ILE A 146 7.07 -8.40 5.35
N PRO A 147 6.86 -9.19 4.25
CA PRO A 147 7.97 -9.64 3.41
C PRO A 147 8.80 -8.50 2.78
N GLU A 148 8.16 -7.41 2.40
CA GLU A 148 8.82 -6.22 1.87
C GLU A 148 9.63 -5.51 2.97
N ALA A 149 9.06 -5.42 4.19
CA ALA A 149 9.71 -4.81 5.34
C ALA A 149 10.94 -5.61 5.81
N GLU A 150 10.84 -6.94 5.89
CA GLU A 150 11.96 -7.82 6.20
C GLU A 150 13.13 -7.63 5.24
N ARG A 151 12.83 -7.57 3.95
CA ARG A 151 13.85 -7.33 2.92
C ARG A 151 14.48 -5.95 3.02
N LEU A 152 13.69 -4.90 3.27
CA LEU A 152 14.17 -3.53 3.42
C LEU A 152 15.00 -3.37 4.69
N ALA A 153 14.54 -3.94 5.80
CA ALA A 153 15.18 -3.81 7.12
C ALA A 153 16.34 -4.79 7.33
N GLY A 154 16.39 -5.88 6.54
CA GLY A 154 17.39 -6.95 6.72
C GLY A 154 17.24 -7.73 8.03
N ILE A 155 16.01 -7.89 8.53
CA ILE A 155 15.65 -8.67 9.72
C ILE A 155 14.38 -9.47 9.47
N ASN A 156 14.20 -10.58 10.18
CA ASN A 156 12.92 -11.28 10.23
C ASN A 156 11.96 -10.53 11.16
N ILE A 157 10.66 -10.66 10.90
CA ILE A 157 9.60 -10.02 11.67
C ILE A 157 8.65 -11.10 12.16
N ASP A 158 8.78 -11.45 13.44
CA ASP A 158 7.97 -12.48 14.10
C ASP A 158 6.94 -11.86 15.07
N ASP A 159 7.19 -10.65 15.57
CA ASP A 159 6.31 -9.99 16.54
C ASP A 159 6.20 -8.48 16.31
N GLU A 160 5.38 -7.81 17.16
CA GLU A 160 5.16 -6.35 17.09
C GLU A 160 6.46 -5.54 17.36
N ASN A 161 7.36 -6.04 18.19
CA ASN A 161 8.61 -5.35 18.49
C ASN A 161 9.54 -5.40 17.27
N ASP A 162 9.55 -6.52 16.54
CA ASP A 162 10.31 -6.65 15.29
C ASP A 162 9.76 -5.71 14.21
N ILE A 163 8.42 -5.52 14.13
CA ILE A 163 7.82 -4.52 13.22
C ILE A 163 8.34 -3.11 13.57
N ARG A 164 8.37 -2.74 14.85
CA ARG A 164 8.90 -1.44 15.27
C ARG A 164 10.37 -1.27 14.92
N GLN A 165 11.17 -2.32 15.14
CA GLN A 165 12.58 -2.31 14.79
C GLN A 165 12.79 -2.22 13.28
N ALA A 166 12.01 -2.96 12.50
CA ALA A 166 12.05 -2.89 11.04
C ALA A 166 11.66 -1.49 10.54
N ALA A 167 10.60 -0.89 11.09
CA ALA A 167 10.18 0.46 10.73
C ALA A 167 11.28 1.49 10.97
N ALA A 168 11.96 1.42 12.15
CA ALA A 168 13.08 2.29 12.47
C ALA A 168 14.25 2.12 11.47
N ARG A 169 14.63 0.88 11.14
CA ARG A 169 15.69 0.59 10.15
C ARG A 169 15.35 1.08 8.76
N ILE A 170 14.10 0.90 8.31
CA ILE A 170 13.66 1.38 7.00
C ILE A 170 13.67 2.92 6.97
N ARG A 171 13.31 3.58 8.07
CA ARG A 171 13.42 5.03 8.17
C ARG A 171 14.89 5.49 8.06
N GLU A 172 15.85 4.75 8.62
CA GLU A 172 17.28 5.04 8.47
C GLU A 172 17.78 4.94 7.03
N LEU A 173 17.07 4.24 6.13
CA LEU A 173 17.32 4.27 4.69
C LEU A 173 16.92 5.60 4.03
N GLY A 174 16.30 6.52 4.79
CA GLY A 174 16.03 7.89 4.40
C GLY A 174 14.55 8.24 4.21
N ALA A 175 13.62 7.30 4.27
CA ALA A 175 12.20 7.60 4.22
C ALA A 175 11.77 8.46 5.42
N ARG A 176 10.94 9.48 5.20
CA ARG A 176 10.50 10.37 6.28
C ARG A 176 9.56 9.65 7.27
N ALA A 177 8.71 8.76 6.75
CA ALA A 177 7.84 7.90 7.54
C ALA A 177 7.73 6.50 6.90
N VAL A 178 7.40 5.51 7.74
CA VAL A 178 7.23 4.11 7.35
C VAL A 178 5.95 3.58 7.98
N LEU A 179 5.07 2.99 7.17
CA LEU A 179 3.89 2.25 7.65
C LEU A 179 4.05 0.78 7.27
N ILE A 180 4.41 -0.07 8.21
CA ILE A 180 4.47 -1.52 7.98
C ILE A 180 3.07 -2.11 8.16
N LYS A 181 2.58 -2.77 7.12
CA LYS A 181 1.31 -3.50 7.11
C LYS A 181 1.54 -4.87 7.76
N GLY A 182 1.29 -4.98 9.07
CA GLY A 182 1.60 -6.18 9.83
C GLY A 182 0.66 -7.37 9.57
N GLY A 183 -0.56 -7.10 9.08
CA GLY A 183 -1.53 -8.16 8.81
C GLY A 183 -1.81 -9.00 10.04
N HIS A 184 -1.80 -10.33 9.86
CA HIS A 184 -1.97 -11.31 10.90
C HIS A 184 -0.58 -11.74 11.43
N LEU A 185 -0.27 -11.35 12.66
CA LEU A 185 0.82 -11.95 13.44
C LEU A 185 0.21 -12.94 14.40
N ASP A 186 0.58 -14.23 14.28
CA ASP A 186 0.18 -15.24 15.22
C ASP A 186 0.68 -14.91 16.63
N GLN A 187 -0.23 -14.64 17.57
CA GLN A 187 0.12 -14.37 18.98
C GLN A 187 0.57 -15.66 19.73
N GLU A 188 0.92 -16.73 19.06
CA GLU A 188 1.31 -18.00 19.68
C GLU A 188 2.81 -18.25 19.80
N SER A 189 3.65 -17.25 19.92
CA SER A 189 5.08 -17.48 20.22
C SER A 189 5.57 -16.88 21.55
N GLY A 190 4.73 -16.91 22.54
CA GLY A 190 5.10 -16.44 23.89
C GLY A 190 4.85 -17.47 25.00
N VAL A 191 5.37 -18.70 24.91
CA VAL A 191 5.84 -19.55 26.03
C VAL A 191 6.32 -20.89 25.45
N GLY A 192 7.60 -21.11 25.40
CA GLY A 192 8.19 -22.38 24.99
C GLY A 192 9.63 -22.49 25.47
N SER A 193 9.83 -22.52 26.80
CA SER A 193 11.08 -23.01 27.39
C SER A 193 11.33 -24.45 26.91
N ARG A 194 12.50 -24.67 26.32
CA ARG A 194 13.02 -26.00 26.02
C ARG A 194 13.21 -26.77 27.32
N GLU A 195 12.41 -27.78 27.56
CA GLU A 195 12.79 -28.90 28.42
C GLU A 195 12.75 -30.19 27.62
N SER A 196 13.92 -30.80 27.52
CA SER A 196 14.13 -32.15 27.05
C SER A 196 13.63 -33.15 28.09
N GLY A 197 12.69 -34.02 27.71
CA GLY A 197 12.23 -35.12 28.59
C GLY A 197 11.54 -36.21 27.81
N VAL A 198 12.24 -37.33 27.66
CA VAL A 198 11.75 -38.62 27.14
C VAL A 198 10.76 -39.24 28.11
N GLY A 199 9.62 -39.76 27.63
CA GLY A 199 8.75 -40.60 28.46
C GLY A 199 7.41 -40.95 27.82
N SER A 200 7.27 -42.21 27.48
CA SER A 200 6.13 -42.91 26.87
C SER A 200 4.89 -43.05 27.72
N ARG A 201 3.74 -43.24 27.08
CA ARG A 201 2.52 -44.02 27.36
C ARG A 201 1.18 -43.28 27.51
N GLU A 202 0.34 -43.59 26.52
CA GLU A 202 -1.09 -43.96 26.55
C GLU A 202 -2.01 -43.43 27.69
N SER A 203 -3.07 -42.71 27.37
CA SER A 203 -4.47 -43.19 27.26
C SER A 203 -5.47 -42.03 27.46
N GLU A 204 -6.42 -41.95 26.52
CA GLU A 204 -7.84 -41.61 26.65
C GLU A 204 -8.30 -40.42 27.52
N ARG A 205 -8.93 -39.47 26.89
CA ARG A 205 -10.34 -39.01 27.01
C ARG A 205 -10.50 -37.53 26.73
N SER A 206 -11.22 -37.31 25.63
CA SER A 206 -12.32 -36.36 25.51
C SER A 206 -12.30 -35.16 26.49
N SER A 207 -11.78 -34.04 26.04
CA SER A 207 -12.29 -32.72 26.38
C SER A 207 -12.04 -31.80 25.17
N SER A 208 -13.14 -31.38 24.56
CA SER A 208 -13.12 -30.35 23.53
C SER A 208 -12.33 -29.19 24.05
N PRO A 209 -11.34 -28.66 23.32
CA PRO A 209 -10.70 -27.40 23.67
C PRO A 209 -11.78 -26.32 23.53
N THR A 210 -12.09 -25.66 24.63
CA THR A 210 -12.82 -24.41 24.63
C THR A 210 -11.97 -23.43 23.82
N VAL A 211 -12.32 -23.23 22.55
CA VAL A 211 -11.77 -22.17 21.72
C VAL A 211 -12.09 -20.88 22.45
N ARG A 212 -11.10 -20.28 23.11
CA ARG A 212 -11.18 -18.88 23.48
C ARG A 212 -11.23 -18.15 22.14
N GLU A 213 -12.37 -17.53 21.84
CA GLU A 213 -12.51 -16.57 20.75
C GLU A 213 -11.57 -15.39 21.04
N GLY A 214 -10.29 -15.54 20.71
CA GLY A 214 -9.34 -14.47 20.60
C GLY A 214 -9.58 -13.83 19.25
N PHE A 215 -10.12 -12.61 19.23
CA PHE A 215 -10.18 -11.83 18.01
C PHE A 215 -8.77 -11.67 17.47
N VAL A 216 -8.52 -12.20 16.28
CA VAL A 216 -7.29 -11.98 15.55
C VAL A 216 -7.25 -10.50 15.13
N GLN A 217 -6.20 -9.79 15.54
CA GLN A 217 -6.06 -8.37 15.22
C GLN A 217 -5.11 -8.17 14.06
N ALA A 218 -5.50 -7.32 13.10
CA ALA A 218 -4.59 -6.76 12.12
C ALA A 218 -3.83 -5.60 12.76
N ILE A 219 -2.50 -5.69 12.80
CA ILE A 219 -1.62 -4.69 13.42
C ILE A 219 -0.79 -4.02 12.34
N ASP A 220 -0.88 -2.68 12.22
CA ASP A 220 0.03 -1.90 11.41
C ASP A 220 0.79 -0.92 12.29
N VAL A 221 2.05 -0.70 11.99
CA VAL A 221 2.92 0.22 12.74
C VAL A 221 3.39 1.35 11.84
N LEU A 222 3.05 2.58 12.23
CA LEU A 222 3.55 3.81 11.63
C LEU A 222 4.73 4.33 12.46
N ASP A 223 5.87 4.56 11.83
CA ASP A 223 6.96 5.38 12.36
C ASP A 223 7.02 6.69 11.56
N ASP A 224 6.59 7.80 12.13
CA ASP A 224 6.74 9.14 11.54
C ASP A 224 7.84 9.89 12.30
N GLN A 225 9.02 10.01 11.70
CA GLN A 225 10.18 10.73 12.23
C GLN A 225 10.65 10.22 13.63
N GLY A 226 10.51 8.92 13.89
CA GLY A 226 10.89 8.29 15.14
C GLY A 226 9.78 8.24 16.19
N GLN A 227 8.58 8.69 15.87
CA GLN A 227 7.39 8.53 16.70
C GLN A 227 6.59 7.34 16.17
N ALA A 228 6.55 6.25 16.93
CA ALA A 228 5.84 5.05 16.55
C ALA A 228 4.39 5.08 17.05
N GLU A 229 3.45 4.86 16.16
CA GLU A 229 2.02 4.70 16.44
C GLU A 229 1.53 3.35 15.93
N ILE A 230 0.64 2.69 16.68
CA ILE A 230 0.10 1.39 16.30
C ILE A 230 -1.37 1.55 15.94
N PHE A 231 -1.71 1.03 14.78
CA PHE A 231 -3.09 0.93 14.31
C PHE A 231 -3.56 -0.52 14.44
N ARG A 232 -4.51 -0.75 15.31
CA ARG A 232 -5.16 -2.06 15.49
C ARG A 232 -6.52 -2.05 14.82
N GLY A 233 -6.86 -3.16 14.15
CA GLY A 233 -8.17 -3.37 13.56
C GLY A 233 -8.59 -4.82 13.72
N GLU A 234 -9.87 -5.11 13.55
CA GLU A 234 -10.33 -6.49 13.46
C GLU A 234 -9.81 -7.14 12.19
N TRP A 235 -9.37 -8.39 12.30
CA TRP A 235 -9.08 -9.19 11.14
C TRP A 235 -10.40 -9.58 10.47
N ILE A 236 -10.53 -9.30 9.20
CA ILE A 236 -11.72 -9.64 8.43
C ILE A 236 -11.43 -10.93 7.67
N ASP A 237 -12.05 -12.03 8.13
CA ASP A 237 -11.95 -13.32 7.47
C ASP A 237 -12.65 -13.28 6.10
N GLY A 238 -12.04 -13.95 5.13
CA GLY A 238 -12.58 -14.05 3.77
C GLY A 238 -11.52 -14.34 2.73
N PRO A 239 -11.93 -14.51 1.46
CA PRO A 239 -10.98 -14.66 0.38
C PRO A 239 -10.10 -13.41 0.25
N PRO A 240 -8.82 -13.56 -0.15
CA PRO A 240 -7.92 -12.43 -0.28
C PRO A 240 -8.44 -11.44 -1.33
N VAL A 241 -8.67 -10.18 -0.89
CA VAL A 241 -9.08 -9.08 -1.77
C VAL A 241 -7.85 -8.47 -2.43
N ARG A 242 -7.85 -8.44 -3.76
CA ARG A 242 -6.73 -7.89 -4.53
C ARG A 242 -6.68 -6.37 -4.41
N GLY A 243 -5.45 -5.83 -4.42
CA GLY A 243 -5.22 -4.39 -4.47
C GLY A 243 -5.42 -3.63 -3.15
N THR A 244 -5.65 -4.31 -2.03
CA THR A 244 -5.78 -3.67 -0.70
C THR A 244 -4.57 -2.81 -0.35
N GLY A 245 -3.34 -3.24 -0.69
CA GLY A 245 -2.12 -2.44 -0.54
C GLY A 245 -2.16 -1.16 -1.38
N CYS A 246 -2.53 -1.27 -2.66
CA CYS A 246 -2.69 -0.12 -3.55
C CYS A 246 -3.77 0.84 -3.04
N MET A 247 -4.92 0.31 -2.58
CA MET A 247 -6.00 1.12 -2.00
C MET A 247 -5.53 1.86 -0.75
N LEU A 248 -4.81 1.20 0.16
CA LEU A 248 -4.29 1.81 1.39
C LEU A 248 -3.35 2.97 1.07
N SER A 249 -2.31 2.73 0.26
CA SER A 249 -1.32 3.75 -0.11
C SER A 249 -1.95 4.92 -0.88
N SER A 250 -2.94 4.65 -1.74
CA SER A 250 -3.69 5.67 -2.47
C SER A 250 -4.62 6.49 -1.58
N ALA A 251 -5.30 5.85 -0.63
CA ALA A 251 -6.14 6.54 0.35
C ALA A 251 -5.32 7.47 1.24
N ILE A 252 -4.12 7.03 1.68
CA ILE A 252 -3.20 7.87 2.43
C ILE A 252 -2.74 9.06 1.58
N ALA A 253 -2.36 8.83 0.32
CA ALA A 253 -1.95 9.91 -0.59
C ALA A 253 -3.09 10.94 -0.78
N ALA A 254 -4.33 10.48 -0.93
CA ALA A 254 -5.51 11.35 -1.03
C ALA A 254 -5.76 12.14 0.26
N GLY A 255 -5.61 11.51 1.44
CA GLY A 255 -5.70 12.18 2.73
C GLY A 255 -4.66 13.29 2.87
N LEU A 256 -3.39 13.01 2.51
CA LEU A 256 -2.31 14.00 2.52
C LEU A 256 -2.56 15.15 1.54
N ALA A 257 -3.08 14.86 0.34
CA ALA A 257 -3.48 15.88 -0.64
C ALA A 257 -4.54 16.83 -0.07
N ARG A 258 -5.41 16.34 0.80
CA ARG A 258 -6.43 17.09 1.53
C ARG A 258 -5.89 17.75 2.80
N LYS A 259 -4.56 17.72 3.01
CA LYS A 259 -3.87 18.31 4.17
C LYS A 259 -4.23 17.66 5.51
N MET A 260 -4.67 16.40 5.50
CA MET A 260 -4.85 15.64 6.72
C MET A 260 -3.49 15.35 7.38
N PRO A 261 -3.39 15.37 8.71
CA PRO A 261 -2.26 14.80 9.43
C PRO A 261 -2.00 13.33 8.99
N LEU A 262 -0.74 12.89 8.97
CA LEU A 262 -0.42 11.55 8.47
C LEU A 262 -1.12 10.45 9.25
N SER A 263 -1.15 10.53 10.58
CA SER A 263 -1.85 9.55 11.43
C SER A 263 -3.34 9.45 11.09
N GLU A 264 -4.03 10.60 10.92
CA GLU A 264 -5.43 10.63 10.51
C GLU A 264 -5.65 10.06 9.10
N ALA A 265 -4.74 10.37 8.16
CA ALA A 265 -4.79 9.81 6.81
C ALA A 265 -4.63 8.29 6.81
N VAL A 266 -3.74 7.75 7.66
CA VAL A 266 -3.56 6.30 7.84
C VAL A 266 -4.82 5.68 8.46
N ALA A 267 -5.38 6.26 9.52
CA ALA A 267 -6.60 5.76 10.16
C ALA A 267 -7.78 5.70 9.16
N ALA A 268 -8.01 6.79 8.41
CA ALA A 268 -9.05 6.85 7.39
C ALA A 268 -8.84 5.83 6.26
N ALA A 269 -7.58 5.64 5.83
CA ALA A 269 -7.23 4.67 4.80
C ALA A 269 -7.47 3.23 5.26
N LYS A 270 -7.13 2.89 6.51
CA LYS A 270 -7.41 1.57 7.09
C LYS A 270 -8.90 1.28 7.16
N GLN A 271 -9.69 2.25 7.63
CA GLN A 271 -11.15 2.09 7.68
C GLN A 271 -11.71 1.86 6.26
N PHE A 272 -11.30 2.68 5.29
CA PHE A 272 -11.70 2.51 3.89
C PHE A 272 -11.38 1.11 3.36
N VAL A 273 -10.16 0.60 3.60
CA VAL A 273 -9.77 -0.75 3.14
C VAL A 273 -10.59 -1.82 3.84
N ALA A 274 -10.85 -1.71 5.14
CA ALA A 274 -11.72 -2.62 5.88
C ALA A 274 -13.13 -2.67 5.29
N ASP A 275 -13.72 -1.51 4.99
CA ASP A 275 -15.04 -1.42 4.37
C ASP A 275 -15.05 -2.09 2.97
N GLN A 276 -13.99 -1.90 2.16
CA GLN A 276 -13.89 -2.55 0.84
C GLN A 276 -13.76 -4.07 0.95
N ILE A 277 -13.05 -4.60 1.95
CA ILE A 277 -12.95 -6.05 2.20
C ILE A 277 -14.31 -6.60 2.62
N GLN A 278 -15.04 -5.92 3.52
CA GLN A 278 -16.38 -6.35 3.93
C GLN A 278 -17.37 -6.37 2.77
N ILE A 279 -17.37 -5.34 1.91
CA ILE A 279 -18.21 -5.28 0.71
C ILE A 279 -17.87 -6.45 -0.22
N SER A 280 -16.58 -6.69 -0.47
CA SER A 280 -16.15 -7.79 -1.35
C SER A 280 -16.55 -9.17 -0.82
N ASN A 281 -16.58 -9.36 0.49
CA ASN A 281 -16.98 -10.63 1.10
C ASN A 281 -18.51 -10.84 1.11
N GLN A 282 -19.29 -9.76 1.07
CA GLN A 282 -20.76 -9.83 1.02
C GLN A 282 -21.28 -10.04 -0.40
N ASP A 283 -20.56 -9.52 -1.40
CA ASP A 283 -20.93 -9.64 -2.81
C ASP A 283 -20.12 -10.77 -3.45
N SER A 284 -20.74 -11.91 -3.72
CA SER A 284 -20.15 -12.97 -4.56
C SER A 284 -19.93 -12.54 -6.01
N GLU A 285 -20.40 -11.36 -6.39
CA GLU A 285 -20.19 -10.70 -7.67
C GLU A 285 -19.54 -9.31 -7.43
N PHE A 286 -18.44 -9.05 -8.12
CA PHE A 286 -17.72 -7.78 -8.13
C PHE A 286 -18.65 -6.63 -8.53
N GLN A 287 -19.20 -5.90 -7.54
CA GLN A 287 -19.97 -4.69 -7.79
C GLN A 287 -19.03 -3.49 -7.80
N ILE A 288 -18.94 -2.83 -8.96
CA ILE A 288 -18.40 -1.47 -9.04
C ILE A 288 -19.25 -0.59 -8.12
N PRO A 289 -18.66 0.14 -7.14
CA PRO A 289 -19.44 1.08 -6.34
C PRO A 289 -20.28 1.96 -7.26
N ASN A 290 -21.61 2.01 -7.02
CA ASN A 290 -22.54 2.75 -7.86
C ASN A 290 -22.12 4.22 -7.99
N PHE A 291 -21.57 4.59 -9.13
CA PHE A 291 -21.44 5.98 -9.54
C PHE A 291 -22.84 6.53 -9.81
N ARG A 292 -23.46 7.14 -8.82
CA ARG A 292 -24.65 7.95 -9.06
C ARG A 292 -24.18 9.33 -9.52
N PHE A 293 -24.21 9.56 -10.82
CA PHE A 293 -24.22 10.92 -11.32
C PHE A 293 -25.53 11.58 -10.85
N LYS A 294 -25.43 12.60 -10.01
CA LYS A 294 -26.55 13.53 -9.86
C LYS A 294 -26.66 14.30 -11.16
N THR A 295 -27.61 13.92 -12.01
CA THR A 295 -28.11 14.80 -13.05
C THR A 295 -28.99 15.83 -12.36
N GLU A 296 -28.47 17.03 -12.14
CA GLU A 296 -29.33 18.18 -11.84
C GLU A 296 -30.05 18.54 -13.14
N ASN A 297 -31.39 18.42 -13.12
CA ASN A 297 -32.29 19.01 -14.12
C ASN A 297 -32.43 20.52 -13.91
#